data_3f831ebf727b5623aa211af3a9170397
#
_entry.id   3f831ebf727b5623aa211af3a9170397
#
_cell.length_a   1.000
_cell.length_b   1.000
_cell.length_c   1.000
_cell.angle_alpha   90.00
_cell.angle_beta   90.00
_cell.angle_gamma   90.00
#
_symmetry.space_group_name_H-M   'P 1'
#
loop_
_entity.id
_entity.type
_entity.pdbx_description
1 polymer ?
#
loop_
_entity_poly.entity_id
_entity_poly.type
_entity_poly.pdbx_seq_one_letter_code
_entity_poly.pdbx_strand_id
1 'polypeptide(L)'
;MILIKKLLTAALCSTLLAFSAVVDRASANSRQAEQAGADLFRDKGCAYCHGAQTQGTAKGPNLQKVRKTMKAPAITGQILNGGRKMPPFSDSLTNDEVSQLVAWLRAKHRPEPTPKPPAPPASNP
;
A
#
# COMPACT_ATOMS: atom_id res chain seq x y z
N MET A 1 -49.83 -12.79 -14.96
CA MET A 1 -49.19 -11.54 -14.51
C MET A 1 -48.42 -11.64 -13.18
N ILE A 2 -48.89 -12.38 -12.20
CA ILE A 2 -48.25 -12.50 -10.87
C ILE A 2 -46.94 -13.28 -10.93
N LEU A 3 -46.86 -14.33 -11.77
CA LEU A 3 -45.68 -15.18 -11.91
C LEU A 3 -44.48 -14.41 -12.53
N ILE A 4 -44.75 -13.58 -13.51
CA ILE A 4 -43.71 -12.77 -14.21
C ILE A 4 -43.14 -11.71 -13.25
N LYS A 5 -43.95 -11.09 -12.41
CA LYS A 5 -43.52 -10.13 -11.40
C LYS A 5 -42.60 -10.77 -10.36
N LYS A 6 -42.91 -12.00 -9.91
CA LYS A 6 -42.07 -12.74 -8.95
C LYS A 6 -40.72 -13.16 -9.54
N LEU A 7 -40.66 -13.53 -10.82
CA LEU A 7 -39.43 -13.87 -11.53
C LEU A 7 -38.55 -12.65 -11.75
N LEU A 8 -39.12 -11.49 -12.08
CA LEU A 8 -38.38 -10.24 -12.25
C LEU A 8 -37.77 -9.73 -10.92
N THR A 9 -38.52 -9.85 -9.80
CA THR A 9 -37.98 -9.44 -8.49
C THR A 9 -36.87 -10.36 -7.99
N ALA A 10 -36.95 -11.66 -8.26
CA ALA A 10 -35.91 -12.62 -7.88
C ALA A 10 -34.60 -12.39 -8.69
N ALA A 11 -34.71 -12.08 -9.98
CA ALA A 11 -33.56 -11.80 -10.81
C ALA A 11 -32.85 -10.48 -10.40
N LEU A 12 -33.61 -9.46 -10.03
CA LEU A 12 -33.06 -8.17 -9.57
C LEU A 12 -32.31 -8.30 -8.24
N CYS A 13 -32.82 -9.12 -7.32
CA CYS A 13 -32.19 -9.33 -6.01
C CYS A 13 -30.86 -10.10 -6.13
N SER A 14 -30.78 -11.07 -7.04
CA SER A 14 -29.54 -11.84 -7.27
C SER A 14 -28.40 -11.01 -7.86
N THR A 15 -28.72 -10.05 -8.75
CA THR A 15 -27.71 -9.16 -9.35
C THR A 15 -27.17 -8.14 -8.35
N LEU A 16 -27.98 -7.65 -7.43
CA LEU A 16 -27.57 -6.72 -6.37
C LEU A 16 -26.60 -7.38 -5.38
N LEU A 17 -26.84 -8.64 -4.99
CA LEU A 17 -25.96 -9.37 -4.06
C LEU A 17 -24.59 -9.67 -4.68
N ALA A 18 -24.51 -9.99 -5.97
CA ALA A 18 -23.26 -10.24 -6.66
C ALA A 18 -22.38 -8.97 -6.78
N PHE A 19 -23.00 -7.81 -6.97
CA PHE A 19 -22.28 -6.54 -7.06
C PHE A 19 -21.62 -6.12 -5.74
N SER A 20 -22.29 -6.36 -4.61
CA SER A 20 -21.75 -6.05 -3.27
C SER A 20 -20.47 -6.84 -2.97
N ALA A 21 -20.40 -8.11 -3.33
CA ALA A 21 -19.25 -8.96 -3.05
C ALA A 21 -17.97 -8.54 -3.83
N VAL A 22 -18.12 -7.93 -5.00
CA VAL A 22 -16.97 -7.46 -5.81
C VAL A 22 -16.36 -6.20 -5.20
N VAL A 23 -17.17 -5.29 -4.70
CA VAL A 23 -16.70 -4.04 -4.08
C VAL A 23 -15.93 -4.32 -2.78
N ASP A 24 -16.39 -5.28 -1.97
CA ASP A 24 -15.73 -5.65 -0.72
C ASP A 24 -14.34 -6.25 -0.96
N ARG A 25 -14.19 -7.10 -1.98
CA ARG A 25 -12.90 -7.70 -2.35
C ARG A 25 -11.88 -6.66 -2.84
N ALA A 26 -12.31 -5.71 -3.66
CA ALA A 26 -11.45 -4.64 -4.15
C ALA A 26 -10.93 -3.76 -3.00
N SER A 27 -11.79 -3.44 -2.04
CA SER A 27 -11.42 -2.65 -0.85
C SER A 27 -10.48 -3.42 0.09
N ALA A 28 -10.68 -4.72 0.24
CA ALA A 28 -9.81 -5.58 1.05
C ALA A 28 -8.40 -5.67 0.43
N ASN A 29 -8.31 -5.86 -0.89
CA ASN A 29 -7.05 -5.93 -1.62
C ASN A 29 -6.26 -4.61 -1.54
N SER A 30 -6.94 -3.47 -1.64
CA SER A 30 -6.31 -2.16 -1.49
C SER A 30 -5.71 -1.97 -0.09
N ARG A 31 -6.45 -2.31 0.97
CA ARG A 31 -5.95 -2.21 2.35
C ARG A 31 -4.77 -3.14 2.61
N GLN A 32 -4.79 -4.35 2.04
CA GLN A 32 -3.68 -5.29 2.13
C GLN A 32 -2.42 -4.73 1.45
N ALA A 33 -2.55 -4.14 0.27
CA ALA A 33 -1.43 -3.52 -0.43
C ALA A 33 -0.87 -2.31 0.34
N GLU A 34 -1.72 -1.49 0.94
CA GLU A 34 -1.30 -0.38 1.80
C GLU A 34 -0.56 -0.86 3.05
N GLN A 35 -1.03 -1.94 3.70
CA GLN A 35 -0.35 -2.52 4.85
C GLN A 35 1.02 -3.09 4.47
N ALA A 36 1.09 -3.86 3.38
CA ALA A 36 2.35 -4.38 2.86
C ALA A 36 3.34 -3.25 2.53
N GLY A 37 2.86 -2.16 1.96
CA GLY A 37 3.67 -0.97 1.69
C GLY A 37 4.23 -0.32 2.95
N ALA A 38 3.46 -0.28 4.05
CA ALA A 38 3.94 0.20 5.35
C ALA A 38 5.08 -0.68 5.89
N ASP A 39 4.90 -1.99 5.82
CA ASP A 39 5.91 -2.95 6.26
C ASP A 39 7.19 -2.87 5.42
N LEU A 40 7.06 -2.77 4.10
CA LEU A 40 8.19 -2.57 3.18
C LEU A 40 8.95 -1.27 3.48
N PHE A 41 8.26 -0.18 3.75
CA PHE A 41 8.89 1.11 4.07
C PHE A 41 9.81 1.01 5.29
N ARG A 42 9.40 0.25 6.30
CA ARG A 42 10.24 -0.07 7.47
C ARG A 42 11.38 -1.04 7.08
N ASP A 43 11.03 -2.18 6.47
CA ASP A 43 11.95 -3.31 6.31
C ASP A 43 13.02 -3.08 5.24
N LYS A 44 12.72 -2.28 4.22
CA LYS A 44 13.70 -1.88 3.19
C LYS A 44 14.50 -0.62 3.56
N GLY A 45 14.34 -0.13 4.80
CA GLY A 45 15.16 0.94 5.35
C GLY A 45 14.79 2.36 4.89
N CYS A 46 13.64 2.56 4.22
CA CYS A 46 13.19 3.89 3.79
C CYS A 46 13.01 4.83 4.99
N ALA A 47 12.51 4.28 6.11
CA ALA A 47 12.31 4.99 7.37
C ALA A 47 13.59 5.62 7.94
N TYR A 48 14.77 5.05 7.65
CA TYR A 48 16.05 5.59 8.11
C TYR A 48 16.32 7.01 7.61
N CYS A 49 15.93 7.30 6.37
CA CYS A 49 16.08 8.63 5.79
C CYS A 49 14.80 9.48 5.90
N HIS A 50 13.64 8.86 5.70
CA HIS A 50 12.38 9.59 5.63
C HIS A 50 11.63 9.70 6.97
N GLY A 51 12.15 9.04 8.03
CA GLY A 51 11.49 8.94 9.34
C GLY A 51 10.41 7.87 9.36
N ALA A 52 10.21 7.24 10.52
CA ALA A 52 9.25 6.13 10.68
C ALA A 52 7.81 6.52 10.32
N GLN A 53 7.43 7.77 10.58
CA GLN A 53 6.13 8.34 10.24
C GLN A 53 6.19 9.25 9.02
N THR A 54 7.19 9.05 8.15
CA THR A 54 7.40 9.84 6.93
C THR A 54 7.61 11.35 7.16
N GLN A 55 7.94 11.75 8.38
CA GLN A 55 8.10 13.16 8.78
C GLN A 55 9.37 13.82 8.22
N GLY A 56 10.26 13.03 7.61
CA GLY A 56 11.58 13.47 7.16
C GLY A 56 12.61 13.47 8.28
N THR A 57 13.87 13.57 7.90
CA THR A 57 15.05 13.71 8.77
C THR A 57 16.09 14.59 8.09
N ALA A 58 17.25 14.80 8.71
CA ALA A 58 18.39 15.44 8.03
C ALA A 58 18.89 14.67 6.79
N LYS A 59 18.52 13.38 6.65
CA LYS A 59 18.95 12.50 5.56
C LYS A 59 17.98 12.45 4.38
N GLY A 60 16.68 12.69 4.62
CA GLY A 60 15.67 12.62 3.58
C GLY A 60 14.44 13.50 3.85
N PRO A 61 13.73 13.90 2.79
CA PRO A 61 12.61 14.82 2.88
C PRO A 61 11.40 14.22 3.57
N ASN A 62 10.53 15.11 4.06
CA ASN A 62 9.21 14.78 4.57
C ASN A 62 8.29 14.28 3.45
N LEU A 63 7.68 13.12 3.63
CA LEU A 63 6.77 12.48 2.69
C LEU A 63 5.29 12.54 3.13
N GLN A 64 4.96 13.21 4.22
CA GLN A 64 3.58 13.25 4.74
C GLN A 64 2.57 13.82 3.73
N LYS A 65 3.02 14.73 2.89
CA LYS A 65 2.18 15.35 1.86
C LYS A 65 2.40 14.81 0.46
N VAL A 66 3.23 13.76 0.28
CA VAL A 66 3.61 13.24 -1.04
C VAL A 66 2.42 12.86 -1.91
N ARG A 67 1.35 12.34 -1.32
CA ARG A 67 0.10 12.04 -2.03
C ARG A 67 -0.50 13.25 -2.76
N LYS A 68 -0.34 14.45 -2.19
CA LYS A 68 -0.87 15.69 -2.77
C LYS A 68 0.09 16.32 -3.79
N THR A 69 1.38 16.09 -3.64
CA THR A 69 2.43 16.76 -4.42
C THR A 69 2.96 15.93 -5.58
N MET A 70 2.85 14.59 -5.52
CA MET A 70 3.34 13.69 -6.56
C MET A 70 2.28 12.67 -6.99
N LYS A 71 2.22 12.39 -8.28
CA LYS A 71 1.40 11.31 -8.85
C LYS A 71 2.11 9.96 -8.72
N ALA A 72 1.36 8.86 -8.77
CA ALA A 72 1.91 7.51 -8.62
C ALA A 72 3.11 7.22 -9.54
N PRO A 73 3.08 7.50 -10.84
CA PRO A 73 4.23 7.24 -11.72
C PRO A 73 5.49 8.01 -11.31
N ALA A 74 5.35 9.23 -10.79
CA ALA A 74 6.48 10.03 -10.33
C ALA A 74 7.11 9.44 -9.05
N ILE A 75 6.28 8.92 -8.13
CA ILE A 75 6.77 8.23 -6.92
C ILE A 75 7.47 6.93 -7.31
N THR A 76 6.87 6.14 -8.22
CA THR A 76 7.47 4.92 -8.77
C THR A 76 8.84 5.21 -9.37
N GLY A 77 8.95 6.20 -10.26
CA GLY A 77 10.21 6.59 -10.87
C GLY A 77 11.25 7.04 -9.85
N GLN A 78 10.84 7.80 -8.83
CA GLN A 78 11.74 8.24 -7.77
C GLN A 78 12.28 7.06 -6.94
N ILE A 79 11.46 6.07 -6.65
CA ILE A 79 11.90 4.86 -5.92
C ILE A 79 12.87 4.04 -6.78
N LEU A 80 12.52 3.78 -8.03
CA LEU A 80 13.33 2.93 -8.91
C LEU A 80 14.67 3.57 -9.29
N ASN A 81 14.67 4.86 -9.64
CA ASN A 81 15.84 5.55 -10.17
C ASN A 81 16.64 6.28 -9.09
N GLY A 82 16.07 6.48 -7.91
CA GLY A 82 16.72 7.26 -6.86
C GLY A 82 16.82 8.75 -7.20
N GLY A 83 17.77 9.44 -6.57
CA GLY A 83 18.04 10.85 -6.77
C GLY A 83 19.30 11.29 -6.02
N ARG A 84 19.53 12.59 -5.89
CA ARG A 84 20.79 13.16 -5.35
C ARG A 84 21.29 12.50 -4.05
N LYS A 85 20.40 12.12 -3.13
CA LYS A 85 20.74 11.50 -1.84
C LYS A 85 19.97 10.18 -1.61
N MET A 86 19.03 9.84 -2.50
CA MET A 86 18.23 8.62 -2.41
C MET A 86 18.84 7.58 -3.37
N PRO A 87 19.26 6.40 -2.89
CA PRO A 87 19.77 5.36 -3.77
C PRO A 87 18.65 4.84 -4.69
N PRO A 88 18.99 4.28 -5.86
CA PRO A 88 18.05 3.55 -6.70
C PRO A 88 17.69 2.21 -6.05
N PHE A 89 16.43 1.78 -6.20
CA PHE A 89 15.94 0.52 -5.66
C PHE A 89 15.47 -0.45 -6.75
N SER A 90 15.77 -0.20 -8.02
CA SER A 90 15.41 -1.07 -9.15
C SER A 90 15.86 -2.51 -8.98
N ASP A 91 17.01 -2.74 -8.38
CA ASP A 91 17.60 -4.07 -8.20
C ASP A 91 17.23 -4.72 -6.85
N SER A 92 16.61 -3.95 -5.94
CA SER A 92 16.30 -4.37 -4.57
C SER A 92 14.81 -4.56 -4.29
N LEU A 93 13.95 -4.10 -5.19
CA LEU A 93 12.50 -4.15 -5.08
C LEU A 93 11.89 -4.76 -6.34
N THR A 94 10.92 -5.63 -6.16
CA THR A 94 10.06 -6.10 -7.25
C THR A 94 9.05 -5.03 -7.65
N ASN A 95 8.46 -5.15 -8.82
CA ASN A 95 7.40 -4.24 -9.28
C ASN A 95 6.19 -4.23 -8.33
N ASP A 96 5.85 -5.38 -7.75
CA ASP A 96 4.76 -5.50 -6.78
C ASP A 96 5.09 -4.77 -5.48
N GLU A 97 6.31 -4.92 -4.95
CA GLU A 97 6.76 -4.18 -3.76
C GLU A 97 6.75 -2.66 -3.99
N VAL A 98 7.18 -2.20 -5.16
CA VAL A 98 7.10 -0.78 -5.53
C VAL A 98 5.64 -0.31 -5.59
N SER A 99 4.75 -1.13 -6.18
CA SER A 99 3.32 -0.81 -6.25
C SER A 99 2.69 -0.70 -4.85
N GLN A 100 3.04 -1.60 -3.93
CA GLN A 100 2.59 -1.58 -2.54
C GLN A 100 3.11 -0.34 -1.78
N LEU A 101 4.39 0.01 -1.94
CA LEU A 101 4.96 1.25 -1.38
C LEU A 101 4.23 2.49 -1.90
N VAL A 102 3.96 2.55 -3.20
CA VAL A 102 3.23 3.66 -3.82
C VAL A 102 1.79 3.72 -3.31
N ALA A 103 1.11 2.57 -3.18
CA ALA A 103 -0.24 2.50 -2.62
C ALA A 103 -0.27 3.09 -1.20
N TRP A 104 0.65 2.67 -0.33
CA TRP A 104 0.76 3.19 1.03
C TRP A 104 1.11 4.68 1.07
N LEU A 105 2.11 5.13 0.32
CA LEU A 105 2.50 6.55 0.27
C LEU A 105 1.37 7.46 -0.23
N ARG A 106 0.44 6.93 -1.02
CA ARG A 106 -0.72 7.64 -1.56
C ARG A 106 -2.01 7.41 -0.77
N ALA A 107 -2.02 6.53 0.20
CA ALA A 107 -3.18 6.28 1.05
C ALA A 107 -3.65 7.56 1.76
N LYS A 108 -4.96 7.70 1.93
CA LYS A 108 -5.56 8.82 2.68
C LYS A 108 -5.27 8.69 4.18
N HIS A 109 -5.37 7.46 4.68
CA HIS A 109 -5.01 7.06 6.03
C HIS A 109 -3.98 5.96 5.92
N ARG A 110 -2.72 6.26 6.19
CA ARG A 110 -1.64 5.28 6.09
C ARG A 110 -1.67 4.37 7.31
N PRO A 111 -1.76 3.05 7.13
CA PRO A 111 -1.56 2.13 8.23
C PRO A 111 -0.12 2.23 8.74
N GLU A 112 0.07 1.98 10.02
CA GLU A 112 1.41 1.82 10.58
C GLU A 112 1.97 0.44 10.24
N PRO A 113 3.30 0.30 10.14
CA PRO A 113 3.93 -1.00 9.95
C PRO A 113 3.54 -1.97 11.08
N THR A 114 3.33 -3.24 10.75
CA THR A 114 3.08 -4.27 11.76
C THR A 114 4.27 -4.40 12.70
N PRO A 115 4.05 -4.65 14.01
CA PRO A 115 5.15 -4.87 14.93
C PRO A 115 6.04 -6.03 14.44
N LYS A 116 7.33 -5.78 14.32
CA LYS A 116 8.27 -6.84 13.94
C LYS A 116 8.36 -7.85 15.09
N PRO A 117 8.23 -9.16 14.82
CA PRO A 117 8.47 -10.18 15.83
C PRO A 117 9.84 -9.99 16.49
N PRO A 118 9.97 -10.26 17.80
CA PRO A 118 11.27 -10.25 18.44
C PRO A 118 12.24 -11.14 17.65
N ALA A 119 13.48 -10.68 17.48
CA ALA A 119 14.51 -11.51 16.88
C ALA A 119 14.64 -12.81 17.68
N PRO A 120 14.79 -13.98 17.04
CA PRO A 120 15.08 -15.21 17.76
C PRO A 120 16.33 -14.98 18.62
N PRO A 121 16.39 -15.58 19.83
CA PRO A 121 17.55 -15.45 20.66
C PRO A 121 18.78 -15.89 19.87
N ALA A 122 19.84 -15.07 19.90
CA ALA A 122 21.09 -15.41 19.26
C ALA A 122 21.51 -16.81 19.73
N SER A 123 21.62 -17.76 18.82
CA SER A 123 22.20 -19.05 19.11
C SER A 123 23.65 -18.77 19.51
N ASN A 124 23.92 -18.89 20.83
CA ASN A 124 25.28 -18.86 21.30
C ASN A 124 26.06 -20.01 20.64
N PRO A 125 27.26 -19.75 20.14
CA PRO A 125 28.12 -20.80 19.59
C PRO A 125 28.54 -21.82 20.67
#